data_693d72ff25f1cfd00cbe6614b9e4e88d
#
_entry.id   693d72ff25f1cfd00cbe6614b9e4e88d
#
_cell.length_a   1.000
_cell.length_b   1.000
_cell.length_c   1.000
_cell.angle_alpha   90.00
_cell.angle_beta   90.00
_cell.angle_gamma   90.00
#
_symmetry.space_group_name_H-M   'P 1'
#
loop_
_entity.id
_entity.type
_entity.pdbx_description
1 polymer ?
#
loop_
_entity_poly.entity_id
_entity_poly.type
_entity_poly.pdbx_seq_one_letter_code
_entity_poly.pdbx_strand_id
1 'polypeptide(L)'
;MLAATTLAATLALPSATAEAPVKSIRISSYKGGALEVGERSSLIIGPSGTDYTVASSDPDTVAVEQVLTFWAAIARTEGSTEITASNSVGESGTVTLTVGPAAPATLEAPAGGNSVSLTDNLEIRQEIVRLVNQTRKANGVSELPVNEARMNAALVCSNRRYTWHHAPEESQAAVDAGYPYGFGDNLTVFTGSVDAARRAVDNWVNFPGHFETMIDPRCDCIGVGVTQYDGITYCCLFLGIPNSVNFYA
;
A
#
# COMPACT_ATOMS: atom_id res chain seq x y z
N MET A 1 39.01 -70.15 36.99
CA MET A 1 38.26 -69.53 35.84
C MET A 1 37.64 -68.25 36.34
N LEU A 2 38.26 -67.09 35.99
CA LEU A 2 37.72 -65.76 36.31
C LEU A 2 36.96 -65.28 35.08
N ALA A 3 35.68 -64.96 35.26
CA ALA A 3 34.88 -64.34 34.23
C ALA A 3 35.04 -62.79 34.32
N ALA A 4 35.55 -62.19 33.28
CA ALA A 4 35.65 -60.73 33.16
C ALA A 4 34.34 -60.18 32.60
N THR A 5 33.64 -59.35 33.38
CA THR A 5 32.43 -58.61 32.94
C THR A 5 32.88 -57.26 32.35
N THR A 6 32.71 -57.10 31.05
CA THR A 6 32.94 -55.82 30.35
C THR A 6 31.69 -54.97 30.49
N LEU A 7 31.83 -53.85 31.17
CA LEU A 7 30.78 -52.81 31.27
C LEU A 7 30.90 -51.88 30.04
N ALA A 8 29.93 -51.93 29.15
CA ALA A 8 29.85 -50.98 28.00
C ALA A 8 29.16 -49.69 28.48
N ALA A 9 29.90 -48.60 28.52
CA ALA A 9 29.36 -47.26 28.76
C ALA A 9 28.86 -46.70 27.45
N THR A 10 27.56 -46.55 27.31
CA THR A 10 26.92 -45.78 26.21
C THR A 10 27.04 -44.29 26.50
N LEU A 11 27.90 -43.62 25.74
CA LEU A 11 27.91 -42.14 25.69
C LEU A 11 26.66 -41.67 24.90
N ALA A 12 25.70 -41.05 25.58
CA ALA A 12 24.64 -40.30 24.96
C ALA A 12 25.20 -38.97 24.44
N LEU A 13 25.21 -38.80 23.14
CA LEU A 13 25.49 -37.49 22.51
C LEU A 13 24.35 -36.52 22.81
N PRO A 14 24.64 -35.27 23.20
CA PRO A 14 23.60 -34.27 23.35
C PRO A 14 22.97 -34.02 22.00
N SER A 15 21.65 -34.18 21.89
CA SER A 15 20.88 -33.71 20.74
C SER A 15 21.00 -32.18 20.66
N ALA A 16 21.72 -31.69 19.67
CA ALA A 16 21.69 -30.30 19.31
C ALA A 16 20.26 -30.02 18.81
N THR A 17 19.45 -29.37 19.63
CA THR A 17 18.22 -28.72 19.18
C THR A 17 18.65 -27.66 18.19
N ALA A 18 18.38 -27.87 16.90
CA ALA A 18 18.53 -26.85 15.90
C ALA A 18 17.57 -25.70 16.27
N GLU A 19 18.16 -24.59 16.70
CA GLU A 19 17.45 -23.36 16.94
C GLU A 19 16.79 -22.93 15.61
N ALA A 20 15.47 -22.82 15.60
CA ALA A 20 14.77 -22.36 14.41
C ALA A 20 15.33 -20.98 14.01
N PRO A 21 15.56 -20.69 12.70
CA PRO A 21 16.13 -19.43 12.30
C PRO A 21 15.24 -18.30 12.83
N VAL A 22 15.81 -17.45 13.67
CA VAL A 22 15.16 -16.26 14.20
C VAL A 22 14.79 -15.39 12.99
N LYS A 23 13.51 -15.27 12.71
CA LYS A 23 13.01 -14.39 11.66
C LYS A 23 13.14 -12.96 12.15
N SER A 24 14.27 -12.31 11.89
CA SER A 24 14.48 -10.91 12.24
C SER A 24 13.43 -10.03 11.56
N ILE A 25 12.85 -9.10 12.33
CA ILE A 25 11.94 -8.08 11.78
C ILE A 25 12.71 -7.23 10.78
N ARG A 26 12.15 -7.06 9.59
CA ARG A 26 12.63 -6.14 8.57
C ARG A 26 11.67 -4.99 8.49
N ILE A 27 12.20 -3.78 8.47
CA ILE A 27 11.43 -2.56 8.27
C ILE A 27 12.13 -1.69 7.23
N SER A 28 11.36 -1.13 6.32
CA SER A 28 11.81 -0.18 5.33
C SER A 28 10.71 0.84 5.03
N SER A 29 11.08 1.98 4.51
CA SER A 29 10.15 2.97 3.98
C SER A 29 9.94 2.71 2.50
N TYR A 30 8.70 2.79 2.03
CA TYR A 30 8.34 2.62 0.62
C TYR A 30 9.05 3.62 -0.30
N LYS A 31 9.20 4.87 0.16
CA LYS A 31 9.92 5.92 -0.57
C LYS A 31 11.45 5.84 -0.42
N GLY A 32 11.95 4.88 0.35
CA GLY A 32 13.38 4.79 0.69
C GLY A 32 13.72 5.51 1.99
N GLY A 33 15.03 5.67 2.24
CA GLY A 33 15.54 6.27 3.50
C GLY A 33 15.50 7.80 3.54
N ALA A 34 15.21 8.49 2.42
CA ALA A 34 15.16 9.94 2.34
C ALA A 34 13.72 10.41 2.08
N LEU A 35 13.27 11.38 2.86
CA LEU A 35 11.97 12.04 2.75
C LEU A 35 12.17 13.55 2.72
N GLU A 36 11.17 14.28 2.24
CA GLU A 36 11.10 15.74 2.34
C GLU A 36 10.14 16.17 3.45
N VAL A 37 10.32 17.35 4.04
CA VAL A 37 9.37 17.88 5.02
C VAL A 37 7.97 17.93 4.43
N GLY A 38 6.99 17.38 5.17
CA GLY A 38 5.59 17.23 4.75
C GLY A 38 5.29 15.92 4.02
N GLU A 39 6.29 15.15 3.65
CA GLU A 39 6.06 13.85 3.01
C GLU A 39 5.59 12.78 3.98
N ARG A 40 4.84 11.83 3.42
CA ARG A 40 4.45 10.59 4.08
C ARG A 40 4.96 9.40 3.28
N SER A 41 5.31 8.32 3.97
CA SER A 41 5.71 7.06 3.38
C SER A 41 5.15 5.88 4.18
N SER A 42 4.65 4.88 3.49
CA SER A 42 4.31 3.60 4.12
C SER A 42 5.55 2.92 4.66
N LEU A 43 5.42 2.29 5.81
CA LEU A 43 6.44 1.41 6.36
C LEU A 43 6.12 -0.04 5.97
N ILE A 44 7.06 -0.68 5.31
CA ILE A 44 6.98 -2.09 4.92
C ILE A 44 7.65 -2.89 6.02
N ILE A 45 6.87 -3.70 6.74
CA ILE A 45 7.34 -4.47 7.88
C ILE A 45 7.12 -5.96 7.59
N GLY A 46 8.10 -6.77 7.85
CA GLY A 46 8.06 -8.22 7.65
C GLY A 46 8.71 -9.01 8.79
N PRO A 47 8.27 -10.26 8.97
CA PRO A 47 7.34 -11.05 8.16
C PRO A 47 5.89 -10.57 8.25
N SER A 48 5.11 -10.76 7.19
CA SER A 48 3.68 -10.41 7.17
C SER A 48 2.85 -11.27 8.11
N GLY A 49 1.69 -10.77 8.54
CA GLY A 49 0.76 -11.49 9.42
C GLY A 49 1.14 -11.47 10.91
N THR A 50 2.00 -10.55 11.29
CA THR A 50 2.39 -10.30 12.69
C THR A 50 1.94 -8.91 13.09
N ASP A 51 1.41 -8.77 14.29
CA ASP A 51 1.10 -7.45 14.85
C ASP A 51 2.40 -6.78 15.31
N TYR A 52 2.60 -5.55 14.83
CA TYR A 52 3.76 -4.75 15.15
C TYR A 52 3.36 -3.49 15.92
N THR A 53 4.21 -3.11 16.87
CA THR A 53 4.26 -1.76 17.42
C THR A 53 5.39 -1.02 16.74
N VAL A 54 5.13 0.20 16.27
CA VAL A 54 6.15 1.04 15.61
C VAL A 54 6.35 2.32 16.39
N ALA A 55 7.60 2.69 16.60
CA ALA A 55 7.97 3.89 17.33
C ALA A 55 9.05 4.67 16.57
N SER A 56 9.02 5.98 16.67
CA SER A 56 10.08 6.89 16.22
C SER A 56 10.95 7.28 17.41
N SER A 57 12.26 7.34 17.23
CA SER A 57 13.18 7.86 18.24
C SER A 57 13.07 9.38 18.38
N ASP A 58 12.58 10.07 17.36
CA ASP A 58 12.32 11.51 17.35
C ASP A 58 11.03 11.80 16.55
N PRO A 59 9.86 11.82 17.22
CA PRO A 59 8.58 12.08 16.56
C PRO A 59 8.43 13.51 16.01
N ASP A 60 9.26 14.44 16.43
CA ASP A 60 9.26 15.82 15.90
C ASP A 60 9.95 15.86 14.52
N THR A 61 10.91 15.00 14.28
CA THR A 61 11.54 14.83 12.96
C THR A 61 10.68 13.92 12.07
N VAL A 62 10.34 12.73 12.52
CA VAL A 62 9.42 11.82 11.81
C VAL A 62 8.45 11.23 12.80
N ALA A 63 7.17 11.55 12.67
CA ALA A 63 6.12 10.85 13.40
C ALA A 63 5.76 9.53 12.73
N VAL A 64 5.25 8.58 13.51
CA VAL A 64 4.64 7.36 13.00
C VAL A 64 3.18 7.30 13.40
N GLU A 65 2.33 6.84 12.51
CA GLU A 65 0.91 6.60 12.80
C GLU A 65 0.46 5.26 12.23
N GLN A 66 -0.46 4.64 12.91
CA GLN A 66 -1.13 3.45 12.40
C GLN A 66 -2.39 3.88 11.64
N VAL A 67 -2.48 3.46 10.37
CA VAL A 67 -3.64 3.71 9.52
C VAL A 67 -4.22 2.35 9.15
N LEU A 68 -5.34 1.98 9.77
CA LEU A 68 -5.92 0.62 9.65
C LEU A 68 -4.88 -0.44 10.05
N THR A 69 -4.44 -1.25 9.10
CA THR A 69 -3.45 -2.32 9.30
C THR A 69 -2.03 -1.90 8.93
N PHE A 70 -1.81 -0.64 8.53
CA PHE A 70 -0.50 -0.14 8.09
C PHE A 70 0.11 0.82 9.08
N TRP A 71 1.42 0.98 8.94
CA TRP A 71 2.18 2.03 9.58
C TRP A 71 2.72 3.02 8.54
N ALA A 72 2.66 4.28 8.87
CA ALA A 72 3.17 5.37 8.07
C ALA A 72 4.19 6.21 8.84
N ALA A 73 5.22 6.62 8.14
CA ALA A 73 6.16 7.65 8.57
C ALA A 73 5.72 9.00 7.99
N ILE A 74 5.70 10.03 8.82
CA ILE A 74 5.33 11.41 8.48
C ILE A 74 6.51 12.31 8.76
N ALA A 75 7.14 12.83 7.73
CA ALA A 75 8.25 13.75 7.83
C ALA A 75 7.77 15.14 8.26
N ARG A 76 8.22 15.64 9.40
CA ARG A 76 7.78 16.91 10.00
C ARG A 76 8.81 18.02 9.92
N THR A 77 10.04 17.71 10.31
CA THR A 77 11.16 18.66 10.31
C THR A 77 12.40 18.01 9.74
N GLU A 78 13.33 18.83 9.24
CA GLU A 78 14.62 18.35 8.75
C GLU A 78 15.41 17.65 9.86
N GLY A 79 16.05 16.55 9.52
CA GLY A 79 16.84 15.77 10.47
C GLY A 79 16.91 14.30 10.08
N SER A 80 17.39 13.49 11.01
CA SER A 80 17.48 12.03 10.83
C SER A 80 17.02 11.34 12.10
N THR A 81 16.21 10.30 11.96
CA THR A 81 15.65 9.54 13.09
C THR A 81 15.59 8.06 12.78
N GLU A 82 15.58 7.23 13.80
CA GLU A 82 15.35 5.80 13.69
C GLU A 82 13.88 5.46 13.95
N ILE A 83 13.33 4.66 13.06
CA ILE A 83 12.00 4.06 13.21
C ILE A 83 12.19 2.58 13.56
N THR A 84 11.63 2.16 14.69
CA THR A 84 11.73 0.79 15.19
C THR A 84 10.38 0.11 15.14
N ALA A 85 10.32 -1.05 14.49
CA ALA A 85 9.19 -1.97 14.59
C ALA A 85 9.53 -3.11 15.56
N SER A 86 8.61 -3.45 16.44
CA SER A 86 8.76 -4.56 17.39
C SER A 86 7.49 -5.41 17.46
N ASN A 87 7.64 -6.68 17.81
CA ASN A 87 6.53 -7.62 18.00
C ASN A 87 6.34 -7.98 19.48
N SER A 88 5.30 -8.73 19.79
CA SER A 88 4.94 -9.13 21.15
C SER A 88 5.93 -10.08 21.82
N VAL A 89 6.84 -10.71 21.07
CA VAL A 89 7.89 -11.59 21.60
C VAL A 89 9.23 -10.88 21.83
N GLY A 90 9.28 -9.57 21.60
CA GLY A 90 10.45 -8.74 21.90
C GLY A 90 11.50 -8.66 20.77
N GLU A 91 11.20 -9.22 19.59
CA GLU A 91 12.04 -9.00 18.41
C GLU A 91 11.80 -7.60 17.86
N SER A 92 12.83 -6.98 17.27
CA SER A 92 12.74 -5.66 16.68
C SER A 92 13.60 -5.52 15.42
N GLY A 93 13.25 -4.54 14.60
CA GLY A 93 14.03 -4.10 13.45
C GLY A 93 13.94 -2.58 13.31
N THR A 94 14.97 -1.96 12.77
CA THR A 94 15.04 -0.50 12.62
C THR A 94 15.29 -0.09 11.17
N VAL A 95 14.84 1.11 10.85
CA VAL A 95 15.19 1.85 9.63
C VAL A 95 15.51 3.29 9.98
N THR A 96 16.58 3.83 9.44
CA THR A 96 16.89 5.25 9.56
C THR A 96 16.19 6.01 8.43
N LEU A 97 15.46 7.06 8.78
CA LEU A 97 14.86 8.00 7.84
C LEU A 97 15.53 9.36 7.99
N THR A 98 15.92 9.96 6.87
CA THR A 98 16.48 11.30 6.81
C THR A 98 15.49 12.22 6.12
N VAL A 99 15.16 13.32 6.77
CA VAL A 99 14.25 14.34 6.23
C VAL A 99 15.08 15.51 5.75
N GLY A 100 15.03 15.77 4.46
CA GLY A 100 15.59 16.95 3.83
C GLY A 100 14.59 18.11 3.79
N PRO A 101 15.04 19.32 3.33
CA PRO A 101 14.15 20.45 3.16
C PRO A 101 12.96 20.06 2.26
N ALA A 102 11.80 20.61 2.56
CA ALA A 102 10.69 20.51 1.63
C ALA A 102 11.20 20.98 0.26
N ALA A 103 10.94 20.19 -0.79
CA ALA A 103 11.16 20.68 -2.14
C ALA A 103 10.53 22.07 -2.19
N PRO A 104 11.23 23.10 -2.74
CA PRO A 104 10.61 24.38 -2.90
C PRO A 104 9.27 24.07 -3.57
N ALA A 105 8.17 24.53 -2.96
CA ALA A 105 6.85 24.40 -3.56
C ALA A 105 6.94 25.13 -4.90
N THR A 106 7.52 24.49 -5.86
CA THR A 106 7.19 24.71 -7.24
C THR A 106 5.72 24.31 -7.27
N LEU A 107 4.89 25.33 -7.09
CA LEU A 107 3.53 25.40 -7.60
C LEU A 107 3.58 25.35 -9.13
N GLU A 108 4.37 24.47 -9.68
CA GLU A 108 4.02 23.72 -10.83
C GLU A 108 3.08 22.60 -10.29
N ALA A 109 1.88 23.00 -9.95
CA ALA A 109 0.76 22.23 -10.46
C ALA A 109 1.20 21.83 -11.87
N PRO A 110 1.34 20.51 -12.19
CA PRO A 110 1.75 20.11 -13.52
C PRO A 110 0.97 21.03 -14.45
N ALA A 111 1.67 21.79 -15.30
CA ALA A 111 1.08 22.73 -16.22
C ALA A 111 0.30 21.95 -17.27
N GLY A 112 -0.81 21.49 -16.87
CA GLY A 112 -1.88 20.79 -17.49
C GLY A 112 -3.06 21.20 -16.64
N GLY A 113 -3.71 22.28 -16.99
CA GLY A 113 -5.03 22.55 -16.46
C GLY A 113 -5.85 21.28 -16.57
N ASN A 114 -6.74 21.07 -15.65
CA ASN A 114 -7.74 20.05 -15.42
C ASN A 114 -8.32 19.24 -16.61
N SER A 115 -7.66 19.16 -17.74
CA SER A 115 -8.04 18.32 -18.87
C SER A 115 -7.21 17.03 -18.87
N VAL A 116 -7.53 16.15 -17.94
CA VAL A 116 -7.08 14.75 -18.06
C VAL A 116 -7.81 14.17 -19.27
N SER A 117 -7.07 13.72 -20.27
CA SER A 117 -7.69 13.06 -21.42
C SER A 117 -8.23 11.71 -20.97
N LEU A 118 -9.53 11.48 -21.19
CA LEU A 118 -10.18 10.17 -20.94
C LEU A 118 -9.53 9.02 -21.72
N THR A 119 -8.70 9.34 -22.71
CA THR A 119 -7.97 8.35 -23.51
C THR A 119 -6.62 7.97 -22.94
N ASP A 120 -6.12 8.69 -21.92
CA ASP A 120 -4.81 8.38 -21.34
C ASP A 120 -4.79 6.98 -20.72
N ASN A 121 -3.86 6.15 -21.19
CA ASN A 121 -3.71 4.74 -20.78
C ASN A 121 -5.03 3.93 -20.86
N LEU A 122 -5.91 4.23 -21.81
CA LEU A 122 -7.24 3.66 -21.89
C LEU A 122 -7.23 2.12 -21.96
N GLU A 123 -6.33 1.54 -22.72
CA GLU A 123 -6.20 0.08 -22.84
C GLU A 123 -5.86 -0.58 -21.50
N ILE A 124 -4.91 0.01 -20.75
CA ILE A 124 -4.52 -0.49 -19.42
C ILE A 124 -5.69 -0.38 -18.45
N ARG A 125 -6.42 0.74 -18.49
CA ARG A 125 -7.60 0.99 -17.64
C ARG A 125 -8.73 0.00 -17.93
N GLN A 126 -9.02 -0.26 -19.19
CA GLN A 126 -10.03 -1.24 -19.61
C GLN A 126 -9.64 -2.65 -19.18
N GLU A 127 -8.37 -3.01 -19.30
CA GLU A 127 -7.89 -4.32 -18.86
C GLU A 127 -7.97 -4.47 -17.34
N ILE A 128 -7.66 -3.41 -16.56
CA ILE A 128 -7.87 -3.42 -15.10
C ILE A 128 -9.36 -3.65 -14.77
N VAL A 129 -10.29 -2.93 -15.42
CA VAL A 129 -11.73 -3.13 -15.24
C VAL A 129 -12.12 -4.58 -15.51
N ARG A 130 -11.63 -5.15 -16.60
CA ARG A 130 -11.90 -6.54 -16.97
C ARG A 130 -11.39 -7.51 -15.90
N LEU A 131 -10.17 -7.34 -15.42
CA LEU A 131 -9.55 -8.20 -14.41
C LEU A 131 -10.24 -8.07 -13.03
N VAL A 132 -10.62 -6.86 -12.62
CA VAL A 132 -11.41 -6.64 -11.40
C VAL A 132 -12.76 -7.34 -11.51
N ASN A 133 -13.47 -7.20 -12.62
CA ASN A 133 -14.75 -7.87 -12.84
C ASN A 133 -14.60 -9.39 -12.91
N GLN A 134 -13.52 -9.90 -13.48
CA GLN A 134 -13.20 -11.32 -13.42
C GLN A 134 -12.99 -11.80 -11.98
N THR A 135 -12.28 -11.04 -11.17
CA THR A 135 -12.07 -11.34 -9.73
C THR A 135 -13.41 -11.33 -8.98
N ARG A 136 -14.26 -10.33 -9.21
CA ARG A 136 -15.60 -10.24 -8.63
C ARG A 136 -16.44 -11.47 -8.96
N LYS A 137 -16.52 -11.83 -10.24
CA LYS A 137 -17.27 -13.00 -10.72
C LYS A 137 -16.75 -14.30 -10.09
N ALA A 138 -15.42 -14.48 -9.99
CA ALA A 138 -14.82 -15.65 -9.37
C ALA A 138 -15.16 -15.77 -7.87
N ASN A 139 -15.54 -14.67 -7.23
CA ASN A 139 -15.95 -14.61 -5.81
C ASN A 139 -17.49 -14.49 -5.65
N GLY A 140 -18.26 -14.75 -6.69
CA GLY A 140 -19.73 -14.79 -6.63
C GLY A 140 -20.39 -13.41 -6.53
N VAL A 141 -19.67 -12.33 -6.87
CA VAL A 141 -20.16 -10.95 -6.85
C VAL A 141 -20.38 -10.46 -8.27
N SER A 142 -21.39 -9.62 -8.48
CA SER A 142 -21.74 -9.09 -9.80
C SER A 142 -20.62 -8.24 -10.40
N GLU A 143 -20.45 -8.33 -11.70
CA GLU A 143 -19.62 -7.42 -12.48
C GLU A 143 -20.16 -5.99 -12.38
N LEU A 144 -19.28 -5.01 -12.45
CA LEU A 144 -19.60 -3.59 -12.34
C LEU A 144 -19.50 -2.90 -13.70
N PRO A 145 -20.52 -2.11 -14.08
CA PRO A 145 -20.42 -1.25 -15.23
C PRO A 145 -19.43 -0.10 -14.99
N VAL A 146 -18.76 0.32 -16.04
CA VAL A 146 -17.92 1.52 -16.00
C VAL A 146 -18.78 2.76 -15.79
N ASN A 147 -18.37 3.62 -14.87
CA ASN A 147 -18.97 4.92 -14.64
C ASN A 147 -18.01 6.05 -15.05
N GLU A 148 -18.44 6.94 -15.91
CA GLU A 148 -17.59 8.00 -16.45
C GLU A 148 -17.08 8.96 -15.37
N ALA A 149 -17.93 9.37 -14.44
CA ALA A 149 -17.54 10.22 -13.32
C ALA A 149 -16.43 9.57 -12.47
N ARG A 150 -16.57 8.25 -12.22
CA ARG A 150 -15.55 7.48 -11.49
C ARG A 150 -14.25 7.33 -12.28
N MET A 151 -14.34 7.15 -13.59
CA MET A 151 -13.16 7.11 -14.46
C MET A 151 -12.41 8.44 -14.43
N ASN A 152 -13.12 9.56 -14.42
CA ASN A 152 -12.55 10.90 -14.33
C ASN A 152 -11.90 11.13 -12.95
N ALA A 153 -12.60 10.82 -11.86
CA ALA A 153 -12.06 10.95 -10.51
C ALA A 153 -10.79 10.11 -10.33
N ALA A 154 -10.81 8.85 -10.76
CA ALA A 154 -9.67 7.96 -10.67
C ALA A 154 -8.47 8.46 -11.51
N LEU A 155 -8.71 9.05 -12.69
CA LEU A 155 -7.66 9.66 -13.49
C LEU A 155 -7.04 10.87 -12.81
N VAL A 156 -7.85 11.76 -12.24
CA VAL A 156 -7.35 12.90 -11.47
C VAL A 156 -6.46 12.42 -10.34
N CYS A 157 -6.89 11.41 -9.59
CA CYS A 157 -6.11 10.86 -8.47
C CYS A 157 -4.82 10.19 -8.94
N SER A 158 -4.85 9.40 -10.02
CA SER A 158 -3.63 8.80 -10.56
C SER A 158 -2.64 9.85 -11.05
N ASN A 159 -3.10 10.95 -11.64
CA ASN A 159 -2.27 12.07 -12.07
C ASN A 159 -1.66 12.87 -10.91
N ARG A 160 -2.29 12.89 -9.77
CA ARG A 160 -1.72 13.46 -8.53
C ARG A 160 -0.62 12.58 -7.94
N ARG A 161 -0.47 11.34 -8.45
CA ARG A 161 0.60 10.41 -8.08
C ARG A 161 0.64 10.08 -6.60
N TYR A 162 -0.53 9.93 -5.99
CA TYR A 162 -0.62 9.42 -4.63
C TYR A 162 -0.02 8.03 -4.55
N THR A 163 0.76 7.77 -3.51
CA THR A 163 1.57 6.57 -3.42
C THR A 163 1.02 5.54 -2.45
N TRP A 164 0.20 5.93 -1.46
CA TRP A 164 -0.17 4.96 -0.44
C TRP A 164 -1.36 5.33 0.46
N HIS A 165 -1.81 6.56 0.48
CA HIS A 165 -2.89 6.98 1.38
C HIS A 165 -4.02 7.62 0.61
N HIS A 166 -5.21 7.43 1.14
CA HIS A 166 -6.39 8.11 0.66
C HIS A 166 -6.37 9.55 1.17
N ALA A 167 -6.51 10.49 0.28
CA ALA A 167 -6.50 11.91 0.59
C ALA A 167 -7.91 12.51 0.45
N PRO A 168 -8.27 13.52 1.23
CA PRO A 168 -9.57 14.22 1.07
C PRO A 168 -9.84 14.67 -0.37
N GLU A 169 -8.79 15.00 -1.11
CA GLU A 169 -8.86 15.42 -2.51
C GLU A 169 -9.36 14.32 -3.46
N GLU A 170 -9.24 13.05 -3.10
CA GLU A 170 -9.82 11.93 -3.88
C GLU A 170 -11.33 11.99 -3.84
N SER A 171 -11.87 12.23 -2.66
CA SER A 171 -13.31 12.39 -2.44
C SER A 171 -13.84 13.63 -3.13
N GLN A 172 -13.11 14.74 -3.06
CA GLN A 172 -13.46 15.94 -3.79
C GLN A 172 -13.45 15.71 -5.30
N ALA A 173 -12.45 15.01 -5.83
CA ALA A 173 -12.38 14.66 -7.25
C ALA A 173 -13.60 13.82 -7.70
N ALA A 174 -14.10 12.93 -6.84
CA ALA A 174 -15.30 12.16 -7.13
C ALA A 174 -16.56 13.04 -7.18
N VAL A 175 -16.70 13.98 -6.24
CA VAL A 175 -17.81 14.96 -6.22
C VAL A 175 -17.74 15.89 -7.43
N ASP A 176 -16.57 16.43 -7.74
CA ASP A 176 -16.36 17.33 -8.86
C ASP A 176 -16.64 16.65 -10.21
N ALA A 177 -16.39 15.34 -10.29
CA ALA A 177 -16.73 14.53 -11.44
C ALA A 177 -18.22 14.14 -11.52
N GLY A 178 -19.04 14.52 -10.53
CA GLY A 178 -20.49 14.29 -10.52
C GLY A 178 -20.93 13.01 -9.84
N TYR A 179 -20.11 12.38 -9.00
CA TYR A 179 -20.51 11.24 -8.18
C TYR A 179 -20.59 11.65 -6.69
N PRO A 180 -21.79 11.85 -6.15
CA PRO A 180 -21.98 12.46 -4.84
C PRO A 180 -21.96 11.46 -3.66
N TYR A 181 -21.91 10.15 -3.95
CA TYR A 181 -21.97 9.11 -2.91
C TYR A 181 -20.58 8.66 -2.47
N GLY A 182 -20.53 7.88 -1.42
CA GLY A 182 -19.32 7.23 -0.95
C GLY A 182 -18.79 6.17 -1.93
N PHE A 183 -17.60 5.73 -1.69
CA PHE A 183 -16.93 4.75 -2.54
C PHE A 183 -15.88 3.96 -1.76
N GLY A 184 -15.53 2.78 -2.27
CA GLY A 184 -14.30 2.09 -1.93
C GLY A 184 -13.24 2.41 -2.97
N ASP A 185 -12.00 2.53 -2.56
CA ASP A 185 -10.90 2.83 -3.44
C ASP A 185 -9.64 2.03 -3.10
N ASN A 186 -8.85 1.75 -4.12
CA ASN A 186 -7.56 1.10 -3.99
C ASN A 186 -6.50 1.89 -4.75
N LEU A 187 -5.34 2.04 -4.13
CA LEU A 187 -4.16 2.62 -4.76
C LEU A 187 -3.08 1.57 -4.92
N THR A 188 -2.32 1.65 -6.00
CA THR A 188 -1.06 0.90 -6.13
C THR A 188 -0.08 1.65 -7.02
N VAL A 189 1.19 1.51 -6.70
CA VAL A 189 2.30 2.16 -7.41
C VAL A 189 3.42 1.15 -7.59
N PHE A 190 4.05 1.15 -8.77
CA PHE A 190 5.17 0.27 -9.07
C PHE A 190 6.05 0.81 -10.20
N THR A 191 7.29 0.37 -10.25
CA THR A 191 8.24 0.71 -11.31
C THR A 191 7.92 -0.02 -12.61
N GLY A 192 8.05 0.68 -13.74
CA GLY A 192 7.86 0.14 -15.08
C GLY A 192 6.40 0.09 -15.50
N SER A 193 6.19 -0.23 -16.77
CA SER A 193 4.89 -0.22 -17.45
C SER A 193 4.47 -1.60 -17.99
N VAL A 194 5.36 -2.58 -17.95
CA VAL A 194 5.09 -3.92 -18.48
C VAL A 194 4.04 -4.60 -17.62
N ASP A 195 3.03 -5.20 -18.27
CA ASP A 195 1.90 -5.89 -17.62
C ASP A 195 1.21 -5.07 -16.52
N ALA A 196 1.15 -3.74 -16.72
CA ALA A 196 0.69 -2.80 -15.69
C ALA A 196 -0.69 -3.16 -15.12
N ALA A 197 -1.64 -3.54 -15.96
CA ALA A 197 -2.97 -3.92 -15.53
C ALA A 197 -2.96 -5.17 -14.61
N ARG A 198 -2.24 -6.21 -15.01
CA ARG A 198 -2.11 -7.43 -14.22
C ARG A 198 -1.45 -7.14 -12.89
N ARG A 199 -0.33 -6.41 -12.90
CA ARG A 199 0.39 -6.06 -11.68
C ARG A 199 -0.45 -5.24 -10.70
N ALA A 200 -1.23 -4.28 -11.19
CA ALA A 200 -2.13 -3.51 -10.34
C ALA A 200 -3.15 -4.41 -9.65
N VAL A 201 -3.82 -5.28 -10.40
CA VAL A 201 -4.84 -6.17 -9.84
C VAL A 201 -4.23 -7.22 -8.92
N ASP A 202 -3.08 -7.80 -9.26
CA ASP A 202 -2.38 -8.77 -8.42
C ASP A 202 -1.95 -8.12 -7.08
N ASN A 203 -1.47 -6.86 -7.10
CA ASN A 203 -1.16 -6.13 -5.87
C ASN A 203 -2.40 -5.96 -4.98
N TRP A 204 -3.55 -5.63 -5.56
CA TRP A 204 -4.79 -5.47 -4.81
C TRP A 204 -5.36 -6.80 -4.31
N VAL A 205 -5.29 -7.87 -5.11
CA VAL A 205 -5.76 -9.21 -4.72
C VAL A 205 -4.93 -9.77 -3.56
N ASN A 206 -3.62 -9.52 -3.56
CA ASN A 206 -2.71 -10.01 -2.52
C ASN A 206 -2.78 -9.20 -1.21
N PHE A 207 -3.57 -8.14 -1.18
CA PHE A 207 -3.73 -7.28 -0.02
C PHE A 207 -5.16 -7.37 0.53
N PRO A 208 -5.39 -7.90 1.75
CA PRO A 208 -6.74 -8.21 2.24
C PRO A 208 -7.73 -7.06 2.14
N GLY A 209 -7.37 -5.85 2.61
CA GLY A 209 -8.26 -4.69 2.55
C GLY A 209 -8.60 -4.24 1.13
N HIS A 210 -7.62 -4.29 0.22
CA HIS A 210 -7.87 -3.98 -1.19
C HIS A 210 -8.72 -5.07 -1.87
N PHE A 211 -8.50 -6.33 -1.51
CA PHE A 211 -9.30 -7.43 -2.02
C PHE A 211 -10.76 -7.31 -1.58
N GLU A 212 -10.99 -7.04 -0.29
CA GLU A 212 -12.34 -6.81 0.25
C GLU A 212 -13.06 -5.66 -0.47
N THR A 213 -12.36 -4.55 -0.71
CA THR A 213 -12.87 -3.44 -1.51
C THR A 213 -13.27 -3.89 -2.91
N MET A 214 -12.42 -4.68 -3.59
CA MET A 214 -12.71 -5.16 -4.95
C MET A 214 -13.96 -6.03 -5.03
N ILE A 215 -14.23 -6.84 -4.02
CA ILE A 215 -15.36 -7.78 -4.01
C ILE A 215 -16.55 -7.30 -3.18
N ASP A 216 -16.56 -6.04 -2.74
CA ASP A 216 -17.68 -5.48 -1.98
C ASP A 216 -18.99 -5.57 -2.81
N PRO A 217 -20.02 -6.33 -2.35
CA PRO A 217 -21.26 -6.50 -3.09
C PRO A 217 -22.12 -5.24 -3.13
N ARG A 218 -21.84 -4.24 -2.28
CA ARG A 218 -22.59 -2.98 -2.23
C ARG A 218 -22.24 -2.05 -3.40
N CYS A 219 -21.13 -2.28 -4.08
CA CYS A 219 -20.70 -1.45 -5.20
C CYS A 219 -21.60 -1.64 -6.41
N ASP A 220 -21.86 -0.55 -7.14
CA ASP A 220 -22.70 -0.51 -8.34
C ASP A 220 -21.97 -0.10 -9.62
N CYS A 221 -20.78 0.50 -9.50
CA CYS A 221 -20.01 0.96 -10.64
C CYS A 221 -18.51 1.00 -10.35
N ILE A 222 -17.71 1.11 -11.42
CA ILE A 222 -16.24 1.08 -11.36
C ILE A 222 -15.65 2.23 -12.19
N GLY A 223 -14.57 2.80 -11.69
CA GLY A 223 -13.69 3.70 -12.42
C GLY A 223 -12.23 3.39 -12.14
N VAL A 224 -11.38 3.56 -13.13
CA VAL A 224 -9.94 3.29 -13.04
C VAL A 224 -9.14 4.43 -13.62
N GLY A 225 -8.13 4.88 -12.90
CA GLY A 225 -7.12 5.82 -13.36
C GLY A 225 -5.74 5.16 -13.44
N VAL A 226 -4.99 5.48 -14.47
CA VAL A 226 -3.61 5.05 -14.64
C VAL A 226 -2.78 6.20 -15.16
N THR A 227 -1.71 6.53 -14.45
CA THR A 227 -0.70 7.50 -14.88
C THR A 227 0.66 6.83 -14.89
N GLN A 228 1.38 7.03 -15.98
CA GLN A 228 2.78 6.59 -16.12
C GLN A 228 3.65 7.84 -16.18
N TYR A 229 4.56 7.96 -15.24
CA TYR A 229 5.44 9.12 -15.11
C TYR A 229 6.79 8.69 -14.56
N ASP A 230 7.86 9.13 -15.20
CA ASP A 230 9.26 8.86 -14.80
C ASP A 230 9.56 7.39 -14.48
N GLY A 231 9.09 6.50 -15.37
CA GLY A 231 9.29 5.05 -15.21
C GLY A 231 8.46 4.41 -14.08
N ILE A 232 7.52 5.16 -13.48
CA ILE A 232 6.63 4.69 -12.42
C ILE A 232 5.19 4.66 -12.94
N THR A 233 4.45 3.63 -12.56
CA THR A 233 3.02 3.49 -12.85
C THR A 233 2.21 3.68 -11.58
N TYR A 234 1.25 4.58 -11.62
CA TYR A 234 0.30 4.92 -10.55
C TYR A 234 -1.09 4.47 -10.98
N CYS A 235 -1.74 3.64 -10.17
CA CYS A 235 -3.08 3.14 -10.46
C CYS A 235 -4.03 3.45 -9.31
N CYS A 236 -5.21 3.98 -9.67
CA CYS A 236 -6.33 4.20 -8.75
C CYS A 236 -7.54 3.40 -9.24
N LEU A 237 -8.24 2.75 -8.32
CA LEU A 237 -9.50 2.07 -8.53
C LEU A 237 -10.56 2.72 -7.66
N PHE A 238 -11.68 3.13 -8.22
CA PHE A 238 -12.85 3.61 -7.48
C PHE A 238 -14.05 2.73 -7.74
N LEU A 239 -14.66 2.24 -6.67
CA LEU A 239 -15.88 1.44 -6.70
C LEU A 239 -17.01 2.23 -6.01
N GLY A 240 -18.02 2.63 -6.75
CA GLY A 240 -19.12 3.44 -6.22
C GLY A 240 -20.02 2.64 -5.30
N ILE A 241 -20.39 3.22 -4.16
CA ILE A 241 -21.35 2.65 -3.20
C ILE A 241 -22.57 3.57 -3.17
N PRO A 242 -23.66 3.21 -3.88
CA PRO A 242 -24.83 4.09 -4.00
C PRO A 242 -25.48 4.31 -2.64
N ASN A 243 -26.08 5.51 -2.47
CA ASN A 243 -26.78 5.93 -1.27
C ASN A 243 -25.93 5.94 0.03
N SER A 244 -24.62 5.81 -0.07
CA SER A 244 -23.71 5.97 1.06
C SER A 244 -23.28 7.42 1.19
N VAL A 245 -22.89 7.80 2.41
CA VAL A 245 -22.37 9.15 2.67
C VAL A 245 -20.91 9.18 2.24
N ASN A 246 -20.54 10.21 1.51
CA ASN A 246 -19.13 10.53 1.30
C ASN A 246 -18.63 11.27 2.55
N PHE A 247 -17.87 10.60 3.41
CA PHE A 247 -17.41 11.16 4.68
C PHE A 247 -16.40 12.29 4.56
N TYR A 248 -15.90 12.54 3.34
CA TYR A 248 -14.90 13.56 3.07
C TYR A 248 -15.46 14.74 2.24
N ALA A 249 -16.73 14.66 1.83
CA ALA A 249 -17.39 15.74 1.07
C ALA A 249 -18.00 16.79 1.96
#